data_5d7a456bd8f6d6c61241e9dff4152d99
#
_entry.id   5d7a456bd8f6d6c61241e9dff4152d99
#
_cell.length_a   1.000
_cell.length_b   1.000
_cell.length_c   1.000
_cell.angle_alpha   90.00
_cell.angle_beta   90.00
_cell.angle_gamma   90.00
#
_symmetry.space_group_name_H-M   'P 1'
#
loop_
_entity.id
_entity.type
_entity.pdbx_description
1 polymer ?
#
loop_
_entity_poly.entity_id
_entity_poly.type
_entity_poly.pdbx_seq_one_letter_code
_entity_poly.pdbx_strand_id
1 'polypeptide(L)'
;MDYGALSLLPPLVSIALALLTKEVVFSLFGGVFVWQMIKIGDFSPFGALYGSIEAIVGLFAEGWVVKSIVFIVLVGSILTIVVESGGVSAFVRYLTERSNRVKSKKGALLLGYFIGITIFIESTITSLVVGSVTAPLADRFGASRAKVAYLCDATSAPVCSLIPLNGWGALLTGLVSAQIAAGVLTGNAASIVASSIVFNFYAIITVVFAFLIIYFDFDFSYMKKSEDTAKAIHGKNIVLTSEDNGAKVSFMVLPIVFLTVSSILFLTLSGGGDIWKGSGTTAVFYAVLSTLAFCFVYFVVWHKHFKSVEYFAHLKNGSMNMMYVGVMMTLAFAISAATKDLGTGTYLAGFAKGFLNPSLLPAVIFVFGCMISFSTGTSWGTFSIMVPIAISMGVALGVDISLVIGAAVAGGVFGDHCSPISDTTIVSATASGCDLMEHIKTQLPYAFLCGFLALLCFVSAGFIF
;
A
#
# COMPACT_ATOMS: atom_id res chain seq x y z
N MET A 1 -27.83 6.98 22.41
CA MET A 1 -27.10 7.31 23.65
C MET A 1 -25.92 8.18 23.25
N ASP A 2 -25.61 9.19 24.01
CA ASP A 2 -24.39 9.97 23.81
C ASP A 2 -23.30 9.35 24.68
N TYR A 3 -22.30 8.74 24.03
CA TYR A 3 -21.19 8.07 24.71
C TYR A 3 -20.05 9.04 25.06
N GLY A 4 -20.12 10.31 24.64
CA GLY A 4 -19.13 11.34 24.93
C GLY A 4 -17.69 10.90 24.63
N ALA A 5 -16.76 11.14 25.56
CA ALA A 5 -15.35 10.76 25.42
C ALA A 5 -15.11 9.25 25.24
N LEU A 6 -16.03 8.39 25.71
CA LEU A 6 -15.90 6.93 25.54
C LEU A 6 -15.92 6.52 24.07
N SER A 7 -16.56 7.32 23.19
CA SER A 7 -16.59 7.05 21.76
C SER A 7 -15.22 7.07 21.09
N LEU A 8 -14.22 7.70 21.72
CA LEU A 8 -12.82 7.72 21.24
C LEU A 8 -12.03 6.48 21.63
N LEU A 9 -12.48 5.69 22.62
CA LEU A 9 -11.70 4.57 23.14
C LEU A 9 -11.41 3.47 22.08
N PRO A 10 -12.37 3.02 21.25
CA PRO A 10 -12.08 1.98 20.26
C PRO A 10 -10.92 2.34 19.31
N PRO A 11 -10.91 3.50 18.61
CA PRO A 11 -9.79 3.87 17.77
C PRO A 11 -8.49 4.13 18.55
N LEU A 12 -8.56 4.76 19.74
CA LEU A 12 -7.37 5.02 20.56
C LEU A 12 -6.73 3.72 21.07
N VAL A 13 -7.54 2.74 21.48
CA VAL A 13 -7.05 1.42 21.89
C VAL A 13 -6.42 0.68 20.72
N SER A 14 -7.01 0.74 19.52
CA SER A 14 -6.40 0.17 18.32
C SER A 14 -5.02 0.78 18.03
N ILE A 15 -4.89 2.10 18.13
CA ILE A 15 -3.60 2.80 17.94
C ILE A 15 -2.61 2.39 19.04
N ALA A 16 -3.01 2.45 20.30
CA ALA A 16 -2.14 2.12 21.43
C ALA A 16 -1.63 0.67 21.36
N LEU A 17 -2.53 -0.28 21.07
CA LEU A 17 -2.15 -1.67 20.90
C LEU A 17 -1.24 -1.88 19.69
N ALA A 18 -1.46 -1.18 18.56
CA ALA A 18 -0.60 -1.27 17.40
C ALA A 18 0.83 -0.81 17.71
N LEU A 19 0.98 0.29 18.44
CA LEU A 19 2.29 0.80 18.87
C LEU A 19 2.99 -0.13 19.87
N LEU A 20 2.23 -0.78 20.77
CA LEU A 20 2.78 -1.63 21.83
C LEU A 20 3.07 -3.06 21.34
N THR A 21 2.14 -3.66 20.60
CA THR A 21 2.23 -5.08 20.19
C THR A 21 2.86 -5.28 18.83
N LYS A 22 2.86 -4.25 17.98
CA LYS A 22 3.29 -4.28 16.56
C LYS A 22 2.47 -5.26 15.72
N GLU A 23 1.26 -5.59 16.17
CA GLU A 23 0.38 -6.56 15.57
C GLU A 23 -0.98 -5.92 15.23
N VAL A 24 -1.28 -5.77 13.94
CA VAL A 24 -2.42 -4.97 13.47
C VAL A 24 -3.76 -5.67 13.72
N VAL A 25 -3.85 -6.98 13.46
CA VAL A 25 -5.08 -7.76 13.64
C VAL A 25 -5.51 -7.74 15.09
N PHE A 26 -4.58 -8.01 16.01
CA PHE A 26 -4.84 -7.95 17.45
C PHE A 26 -5.28 -6.55 17.90
N SER A 27 -4.66 -5.52 17.36
CA SER A 27 -4.92 -4.13 17.70
C SER A 27 -6.32 -3.68 17.26
N LEU A 28 -6.70 -4.00 16.02
CA LEU A 28 -8.04 -3.71 15.49
C LEU A 28 -9.11 -4.50 16.26
N PHE A 29 -8.86 -5.79 16.53
CA PHE A 29 -9.80 -6.60 17.34
C PHE A 29 -9.97 -6.03 18.75
N GLY A 30 -8.89 -5.56 19.38
CA GLY A 30 -8.94 -4.88 20.68
C GLY A 30 -9.85 -3.65 20.66
N GLY A 31 -9.80 -2.85 19.60
CA GLY A 31 -10.72 -1.73 19.40
C GLY A 31 -12.19 -2.17 19.24
N VAL A 32 -12.44 -3.23 18.45
CA VAL A 32 -13.79 -3.80 18.30
C VAL A 32 -14.32 -4.35 19.63
N PHE A 33 -13.46 -5.01 20.40
CA PHE A 33 -13.80 -5.52 21.72
C PHE A 33 -14.20 -4.39 22.68
N VAL A 34 -13.44 -3.30 22.72
CA VAL A 34 -13.75 -2.11 23.53
C VAL A 34 -15.05 -1.45 23.08
N TRP A 35 -15.32 -1.38 21.77
CA TRP A 35 -16.59 -0.92 21.25
C TRP A 35 -17.77 -1.70 21.86
N GLN A 36 -17.70 -3.03 21.82
CA GLN A 36 -18.77 -3.88 22.36
C GLN A 36 -18.89 -3.79 23.89
N MET A 37 -17.78 -3.65 24.61
CA MET A 37 -17.82 -3.38 26.06
C MET A 37 -18.60 -2.11 26.39
N ILE A 38 -18.35 -1.03 25.65
CA ILE A 38 -19.07 0.24 25.84
C ILE A 38 -20.54 0.09 25.49
N LYS A 39 -20.86 -0.62 24.39
CA LYS A 39 -22.23 -0.78 23.90
C LYS A 39 -23.12 -1.59 24.84
N ILE A 40 -22.58 -2.66 25.42
CA ILE A 40 -23.30 -3.54 26.36
C ILE A 40 -23.55 -2.83 27.71
N GLY A 41 -22.64 -1.97 28.14
CA GLY A 41 -22.79 -1.11 29.31
C GLY A 41 -22.62 -1.80 30.68
N ASP A 42 -22.57 -3.13 30.73
CA ASP A 42 -22.36 -3.90 31.95
C ASP A 42 -20.89 -4.34 32.16
N PHE A 43 -20.01 -3.95 31.22
CA PHE A 43 -18.58 -4.31 31.19
C PHE A 43 -18.33 -5.83 31.25
N SER A 44 -19.28 -6.65 30.77
CA SER A 44 -19.12 -8.10 30.68
C SER A 44 -18.10 -8.48 29.59
N PRO A 45 -16.93 -9.05 29.94
CA PRO A 45 -15.93 -9.45 28.93
C PRO A 45 -16.44 -10.53 27.96
N PHE A 46 -17.25 -11.48 28.47
CA PHE A 46 -17.83 -12.53 27.63
C PHE A 46 -18.90 -11.98 26.70
N GLY A 47 -19.73 -11.04 27.17
CA GLY A 47 -20.70 -10.35 26.34
C GLY A 47 -20.03 -9.52 25.25
N ALA A 48 -18.95 -8.80 25.60
CA ALA A 48 -18.16 -8.03 24.63
C ALA A 48 -17.49 -8.90 23.58
N LEU A 49 -16.94 -10.07 23.98
CA LEU A 49 -16.35 -11.03 23.05
C LEU A 49 -17.40 -11.57 22.08
N TYR A 50 -18.54 -12.02 22.60
CA TYR A 50 -19.67 -12.50 21.78
C TYR A 50 -20.17 -11.40 20.83
N GLY A 51 -20.41 -10.19 21.35
CA GLY A 51 -20.84 -9.04 20.56
C GLY A 51 -19.82 -8.66 19.47
N SER A 52 -18.51 -8.80 19.74
CA SER A 52 -17.46 -8.55 18.74
C SER A 52 -17.54 -9.53 17.57
N ILE A 53 -17.74 -10.82 17.87
CA ILE A 53 -17.89 -11.86 16.86
C ILE A 53 -19.15 -11.60 16.00
N GLU A 54 -20.28 -11.33 16.64
CA GLU A 54 -21.54 -11.03 15.95
C GLU A 54 -21.45 -9.77 15.07
N ALA A 55 -20.77 -8.72 15.58
CA ALA A 55 -20.55 -7.50 14.81
C ALA A 55 -19.68 -7.76 13.57
N ILE A 56 -18.63 -8.58 13.69
CA ILE A 56 -17.77 -8.97 12.56
C ILE A 56 -18.57 -9.82 11.55
N VAL A 57 -19.32 -10.82 12.03
CA VAL A 57 -20.14 -11.67 11.15
C VAL A 57 -21.21 -10.86 10.44
N GLY A 58 -21.83 -9.92 11.13
CA GLY A 58 -22.84 -9.03 10.57
C GLY A 58 -22.35 -8.19 9.38
N LEU A 59 -21.05 -7.86 9.32
CA LEU A 59 -20.50 -7.13 8.17
C LEU A 59 -20.62 -7.91 6.86
N PHE A 60 -20.59 -9.23 6.88
CA PHE A 60 -20.71 -10.04 5.67
C PHE A 60 -22.12 -10.05 5.06
N ALA A 61 -23.11 -9.48 5.74
CA ALA A 61 -24.42 -9.19 5.14
C ALA A 61 -24.35 -8.04 4.12
N GLU A 62 -23.31 -7.21 4.19
CA GLU A 62 -23.10 -6.08 3.31
C GLU A 62 -22.36 -6.50 2.03
N GLY A 63 -23.02 -6.42 0.88
CA GLY A 63 -22.46 -6.88 -0.40
C GLY A 63 -21.17 -6.18 -0.82
N TRP A 64 -20.97 -4.92 -0.44
CA TRP A 64 -19.74 -4.19 -0.73
C TRP A 64 -18.55 -4.72 0.13
N VAL A 65 -18.79 -5.16 1.36
CA VAL A 65 -17.78 -5.78 2.23
C VAL A 65 -17.27 -7.07 1.60
N VAL A 66 -18.20 -7.96 1.21
CA VAL A 66 -17.85 -9.24 0.58
C VAL A 66 -17.06 -9.01 -0.70
N LYS A 67 -17.47 -8.07 -1.57
CA LYS A 67 -16.76 -7.74 -2.81
C LYS A 67 -15.33 -7.25 -2.53
N SER A 68 -15.14 -6.40 -1.52
CA SER A 68 -13.83 -5.87 -1.15
C SER A 68 -12.89 -6.97 -0.64
N ILE A 69 -13.38 -7.83 0.26
CA ILE A 69 -12.59 -8.92 0.83
C ILE A 69 -12.22 -9.96 -0.24
N VAL A 70 -13.20 -10.37 -1.05
CA VAL A 70 -12.96 -11.35 -2.13
C VAL A 70 -11.97 -10.80 -3.16
N PHE A 71 -12.08 -9.51 -3.51
CA PHE A 71 -11.09 -8.88 -4.39
C PHE A 71 -9.67 -8.99 -3.82
N ILE A 72 -9.44 -8.56 -2.58
CA ILE A 72 -8.10 -8.59 -1.96
C ILE A 72 -7.53 -10.00 -1.93
N VAL A 73 -8.33 -10.97 -1.54
CA VAL A 73 -7.90 -12.38 -1.50
C VAL A 73 -7.54 -12.89 -2.89
N LEU A 74 -8.36 -12.60 -3.90
CA LEU A 74 -8.16 -13.11 -5.26
C LEU A 74 -7.10 -12.36 -6.05
N VAL A 75 -6.79 -11.09 -5.73
CA VAL A 75 -5.69 -10.40 -6.39
C VAL A 75 -4.36 -11.10 -6.10
N GLY A 76 -4.18 -11.64 -4.90
CA GLY A 76 -3.02 -12.47 -4.56
C GLY A 76 -2.87 -13.71 -5.46
N SER A 77 -4.00 -14.27 -5.92
CA SER A 77 -3.98 -15.38 -6.88
C SER A 77 -3.39 -14.96 -8.23
N ILE A 78 -3.78 -13.77 -8.73
CA ILE A 78 -3.22 -13.25 -9.99
C ILE A 78 -1.72 -13.04 -9.85
N LEU A 79 -1.28 -12.44 -8.74
CA LEU A 79 0.15 -12.20 -8.48
C LEU A 79 0.93 -13.51 -8.45
N THR A 80 0.44 -14.51 -7.72
CA THR A 80 1.10 -15.83 -7.65
C THR A 80 1.14 -16.52 -9.02
N ILE A 81 0.05 -16.50 -9.79
CA ILE A 81 0.03 -17.07 -11.15
C ILE A 81 1.07 -16.38 -12.05
N VAL A 82 1.19 -15.07 -11.99
CA VAL A 82 2.19 -14.31 -12.77
C VAL A 82 3.61 -14.67 -12.36
N VAL A 83 3.90 -14.79 -11.08
CA VAL A 83 5.23 -15.17 -10.56
C VAL A 83 5.58 -16.60 -10.96
N GLU A 84 4.70 -17.55 -10.69
CA GLU A 84 4.91 -18.99 -10.96
C GLU A 84 4.96 -19.30 -12.46
N SER A 85 4.34 -18.47 -13.31
CA SER A 85 4.48 -18.59 -14.76
C SER A 85 5.89 -18.30 -15.28
N GLY A 86 6.79 -17.79 -14.44
CA GLY A 86 8.09 -17.29 -14.86
C GLY A 86 8.01 -15.97 -15.64
N GLY A 87 6.83 -15.34 -15.72
CA GLY A 87 6.62 -14.09 -16.45
C GLY A 87 7.48 -12.95 -15.96
N VAL A 88 7.66 -12.86 -14.62
CA VAL A 88 8.57 -11.89 -13.99
C VAL A 88 10.01 -12.12 -14.43
N SER A 89 10.50 -13.36 -14.39
CA SER A 89 11.87 -13.71 -14.81
C SER A 89 12.10 -13.43 -16.30
N ALA A 90 11.11 -13.74 -17.15
CA ALA A 90 11.17 -13.45 -18.59
C ALA A 90 11.19 -11.92 -18.85
N PHE A 91 10.45 -11.14 -18.09
CA PHE A 91 10.45 -9.68 -18.18
C PHE A 91 11.80 -9.09 -17.76
N VAL A 92 12.36 -9.59 -16.65
CA VAL A 92 13.71 -9.21 -16.19
C VAL A 92 14.75 -9.52 -17.26
N ARG A 93 14.74 -10.74 -17.85
CA ARG A 93 15.64 -11.14 -18.93
C ARG A 93 15.52 -10.21 -20.14
N TYR A 94 14.32 -9.94 -20.61
CA TYR A 94 14.06 -9.03 -21.72
C TYR A 94 14.63 -7.62 -21.49
N LEU A 95 14.46 -7.08 -20.27
CA LEU A 95 15.02 -5.78 -19.91
C LEU A 95 16.55 -5.83 -19.83
N THR A 96 17.10 -6.92 -19.25
CA THR A 96 18.55 -7.11 -19.12
C THR A 96 19.24 -7.23 -20.47
N GLU A 97 18.68 -7.98 -21.41
CA GLU A 97 19.22 -8.10 -22.78
C GLU A 97 19.21 -6.75 -23.51
N ARG A 98 18.16 -5.95 -23.35
CA ARG A 98 18.12 -4.58 -23.88
C ARG A 98 19.04 -3.61 -23.15
N SER A 99 19.43 -3.89 -21.92
CA SER A 99 20.32 -3.07 -21.11
C SER A 99 21.74 -2.93 -21.64
N ASN A 100 22.13 -3.75 -22.64
CA ASN A 100 23.41 -3.56 -23.35
C ASN A 100 23.58 -2.16 -23.98
N ARG A 101 22.51 -1.38 -24.07
CA ARG A 101 22.54 0.05 -24.45
C ARG A 101 22.91 0.98 -23.29
N VAL A 102 22.84 0.49 -22.05
CA VAL A 102 23.22 1.24 -20.86
C VAL A 102 24.75 1.26 -20.75
N LYS A 103 25.32 2.46 -20.72
CA LYS A 103 26.79 2.65 -20.76
C LYS A 103 27.33 3.44 -19.55
N SER A 104 26.52 3.70 -18.54
CA SER A 104 26.91 4.50 -17.38
C SER A 104 26.13 4.14 -16.12
N LYS A 105 26.70 4.45 -14.94
CA LYS A 105 26.05 4.35 -13.64
C LYS A 105 24.68 5.04 -13.63
N LYS A 106 24.63 6.29 -14.08
CA LYS A 106 23.40 7.07 -14.19
C LYS A 106 22.35 6.37 -15.08
N GLY A 107 22.78 5.84 -16.22
CA GLY A 107 21.88 5.11 -17.12
C GLY A 107 21.31 3.84 -16.49
N ALA A 108 22.12 3.10 -15.71
CA ALA A 108 21.70 1.91 -14.99
C ALA A 108 20.63 2.23 -13.93
N LEU A 109 20.87 3.23 -13.11
CA LEU A 109 19.94 3.66 -12.07
C LEU A 109 18.66 4.28 -12.64
N LEU A 110 18.75 5.09 -13.72
CA LEU A 110 17.56 5.62 -14.40
C LEU A 110 16.73 4.50 -15.05
N LEU A 111 17.35 3.46 -15.61
CA LEU A 111 16.61 2.31 -16.12
C LEU A 111 15.79 1.66 -14.99
N GLY A 112 16.41 1.40 -13.83
CA GLY A 112 15.71 0.88 -12.66
C GLY A 112 14.59 1.79 -12.19
N TYR A 113 14.82 3.09 -12.15
CA TYR A 113 13.81 4.08 -11.78
C TYR A 113 12.58 4.04 -12.68
N PHE A 114 12.76 4.05 -14.00
CA PHE A 114 11.63 3.99 -14.93
C PHE A 114 10.91 2.64 -14.90
N ILE A 115 11.63 1.54 -14.70
CA ILE A 115 11.02 0.23 -14.46
C ILE A 115 10.12 0.30 -13.21
N GLY A 116 10.62 0.84 -12.11
CA GLY A 116 9.88 0.94 -10.85
C GLY A 116 8.60 1.78 -10.98
N ILE A 117 8.65 2.90 -11.70
CA ILE A 117 7.44 3.72 -11.95
C ILE A 117 6.42 2.99 -12.85
N THR A 118 6.90 2.18 -13.80
CA THR A 118 6.03 1.50 -14.76
C THR A 118 5.30 0.32 -14.14
N ILE A 119 5.91 -0.34 -13.14
CA ILE A 119 5.34 -1.51 -12.47
C ILE A 119 4.66 -1.05 -11.17
N PHE A 120 3.43 -0.57 -11.24
CA PHE A 120 2.68 0.02 -10.12
C PHE A 120 1.66 -0.92 -9.47
N ILE A 121 1.64 -2.18 -9.83
CA ILE A 121 0.54 -3.09 -9.47
C ILE A 121 0.72 -3.69 -8.09
N GLU A 122 1.97 -4.05 -7.76
CA GLU A 122 2.30 -4.66 -6.49
C GLU A 122 3.76 -4.31 -6.12
N SER A 123 3.96 -3.84 -4.89
CA SER A 123 5.24 -3.33 -4.42
C SER A 123 6.35 -4.37 -4.39
N THR A 124 6.06 -5.61 -4.00
CA THR A 124 7.03 -6.71 -3.94
C THR A 124 7.55 -7.07 -5.32
N ILE A 125 6.66 -7.19 -6.31
CA ILE A 125 7.04 -7.47 -7.71
C ILE A 125 7.89 -6.32 -8.27
N THR A 126 7.49 -5.08 -7.98
CA THR A 126 8.24 -3.90 -8.40
C THR A 126 9.68 -3.95 -7.87
N SER A 127 9.86 -4.16 -6.56
CA SER A 127 11.18 -4.25 -5.94
C SER A 127 12.02 -5.39 -6.49
N LEU A 128 11.41 -6.58 -6.69
CA LEU A 128 12.11 -7.74 -7.26
C LEU A 128 12.60 -7.47 -8.69
N VAL A 129 11.77 -6.87 -9.54
CA VAL A 129 12.15 -6.58 -10.94
C VAL A 129 13.21 -5.48 -10.98
N VAL A 130 13.00 -4.38 -10.26
CA VAL A 130 13.97 -3.26 -10.20
C VAL A 130 15.32 -3.76 -9.70
N GLY A 131 15.34 -4.51 -8.58
CA GLY A 131 16.56 -5.06 -8.00
C GLY A 131 17.28 -6.02 -8.95
N SER A 132 16.56 -7.00 -9.51
CA SER A 132 17.13 -8.02 -10.39
C SER A 132 17.73 -7.44 -11.67
N VAL A 133 17.16 -6.36 -12.23
CA VAL A 133 17.68 -5.70 -13.43
C VAL A 133 18.80 -4.72 -13.09
N THR A 134 18.62 -3.92 -12.03
CA THR A 134 19.52 -2.80 -11.76
C THR A 134 20.78 -3.24 -11.01
N ALA A 135 20.68 -4.24 -10.11
CA ALA A 135 21.80 -4.63 -9.27
C ALA A 135 23.05 -5.11 -10.05
N PRO A 136 22.91 -5.98 -11.09
CA PRO A 136 24.07 -6.37 -11.90
C PRO A 136 24.67 -5.21 -12.70
N LEU A 137 23.82 -4.27 -13.16
CA LEU A 137 24.29 -3.08 -13.84
C LEU A 137 24.99 -2.11 -12.87
N ALA A 138 24.49 -2.01 -11.64
CA ALA A 138 25.11 -1.23 -10.57
C ALA A 138 26.54 -1.74 -10.30
N ASP A 139 26.71 -3.04 -10.15
CA ASP A 139 28.04 -3.64 -9.96
C ASP A 139 28.97 -3.35 -11.13
N ARG A 140 28.46 -3.43 -12.38
CA ARG A 140 29.23 -3.15 -13.58
C ARG A 140 29.68 -1.70 -13.68
N PHE A 141 28.90 -0.75 -13.19
CA PHE A 141 29.15 0.68 -13.33
C PHE A 141 29.52 1.39 -12.01
N GLY A 142 29.77 0.63 -10.94
CA GLY A 142 30.25 1.15 -9.66
C GLY A 142 29.23 1.94 -8.86
N ALA A 143 27.95 1.55 -8.92
CA ALA A 143 26.92 1.99 -7.98
C ALA A 143 26.81 1.00 -6.81
N SER A 144 26.46 1.48 -5.62
CA SER A 144 26.30 0.63 -4.45
C SER A 144 25.01 -0.19 -4.50
N ARG A 145 25.04 -1.38 -3.90
CA ARG A 145 23.84 -2.20 -3.73
C ARG A 145 22.80 -1.50 -2.83
N ALA A 146 23.28 -0.69 -1.87
CA ALA A 146 22.42 0.13 -1.01
C ALA A 146 21.63 1.18 -1.82
N LYS A 147 22.22 1.79 -2.84
CA LYS A 147 21.51 2.72 -3.72
C LYS A 147 20.48 2.02 -4.59
N VAL A 148 20.76 0.81 -5.03
CA VAL A 148 19.77 -0.03 -5.73
C VAL A 148 18.61 -0.42 -4.79
N ALA A 149 18.89 -0.82 -3.54
CA ALA A 149 17.88 -1.11 -2.53
C ALA A 149 16.99 0.09 -2.25
N TYR A 150 17.56 1.27 -2.07
CA TYR A 150 16.80 2.51 -1.93
C TYR A 150 15.91 2.78 -3.15
N LEU A 151 16.42 2.55 -4.36
CA LEU A 151 15.66 2.73 -5.59
C LEU A 151 14.48 1.75 -5.68
N CYS A 152 14.68 0.48 -5.30
CA CYS A 152 13.63 -0.53 -5.21
C CYS A 152 12.50 -0.04 -4.30
N ASP A 153 12.85 0.39 -3.09
CA ASP A 153 11.89 0.80 -2.07
C ASP A 153 11.18 2.11 -2.43
N ALA A 154 11.94 3.13 -2.85
CA ALA A 154 11.40 4.44 -3.23
C ALA A 154 10.49 4.42 -4.48
N THR A 155 10.57 3.41 -5.32
CA THR A 155 9.72 3.26 -6.53
C THR A 155 8.69 2.14 -6.40
N SER A 156 8.60 1.43 -5.29
CA SER A 156 7.61 0.38 -5.05
C SER A 156 6.37 0.91 -4.30
N ALA A 157 6.37 0.91 -2.98
CA ALA A 157 5.25 1.36 -2.16
C ALA A 157 4.79 2.81 -2.48
N PRO A 158 5.69 3.81 -2.65
CA PRO A 158 5.26 5.14 -3.04
C PRO A 158 4.51 5.18 -4.37
N VAL A 159 5.03 4.53 -5.41
CA VAL A 159 4.38 4.51 -6.74
C VAL A 159 3.06 3.76 -6.69
N CYS A 160 3.00 2.60 -5.99
CA CYS A 160 1.76 1.85 -5.81
C CYS A 160 0.68 2.68 -5.10
N SER A 161 1.05 3.53 -4.15
CA SER A 161 0.11 4.39 -3.42
C SER A 161 -0.36 5.62 -4.23
N LEU A 162 0.34 5.99 -5.29
CA LEU A 162 -0.03 7.09 -6.20
C LEU A 162 -0.94 6.66 -7.35
N ILE A 163 -1.09 5.38 -7.60
CA ILE A 163 -1.90 4.87 -8.72
C ILE A 163 -3.01 3.98 -8.15
N PRO A 164 -4.29 4.41 -8.20
CA PRO A 164 -5.39 3.72 -7.52
C PRO A 164 -5.88 2.46 -8.24
N LEU A 165 -5.27 2.06 -9.36
CA LEU A 165 -5.69 0.92 -10.19
C LEU A 165 -4.96 -0.38 -9.80
N ASN A 166 -4.79 -0.60 -8.50
CA ASN A 166 -4.10 -1.75 -7.93
C ASN A 166 -4.72 -2.15 -6.57
N GLY A 167 -4.10 -3.09 -5.86
CA GLY A 167 -4.54 -3.53 -4.54
C GLY A 167 -4.60 -2.42 -3.49
N TRP A 168 -3.69 -1.45 -3.55
CA TRP A 168 -3.64 -0.30 -2.64
C TRP A 168 -4.86 0.61 -2.81
N GLY A 169 -5.17 0.96 -4.06
CA GLY A 169 -6.35 1.76 -4.35
C GLY A 169 -7.66 1.05 -4.02
N ALA A 170 -7.70 -0.29 -4.16
CA ALA A 170 -8.86 -1.08 -3.78
C ALA A 170 -9.06 -1.12 -2.26
N LEU A 171 -7.99 -1.27 -1.46
CA LEU A 171 -8.03 -1.16 -0.01
C LEU A 171 -8.58 0.21 0.41
N LEU A 172 -7.99 1.29 -0.10
CA LEU A 172 -8.42 2.65 0.23
C LEU A 172 -9.89 2.90 -0.18
N THR A 173 -10.29 2.45 -1.37
CA THR A 173 -11.68 2.55 -1.82
C THR A 173 -12.63 1.77 -0.92
N GLY A 174 -12.21 0.60 -0.44
CA GLY A 174 -12.97 -0.19 0.55
C GLY A 174 -13.17 0.56 1.87
N LEU A 175 -12.08 1.14 2.41
CA LEU A 175 -12.13 1.91 3.67
C LEU A 175 -13.01 3.16 3.54
N VAL A 176 -12.91 3.89 2.43
CA VAL A 176 -13.78 5.06 2.15
C VAL A 176 -15.24 4.62 1.96
N SER A 177 -15.49 3.49 1.25
CA SER A 177 -16.83 2.92 1.10
C SER A 177 -17.44 2.57 2.46
N ALA A 178 -16.64 2.06 3.39
CA ALA A 178 -17.08 1.79 4.77
C ALA A 178 -17.59 3.06 5.47
N GLN A 179 -16.89 4.19 5.32
CA GLN A 179 -17.29 5.47 5.92
C GLN A 179 -18.56 6.03 5.25
N ILE A 180 -18.72 5.83 3.94
CA ILE A 180 -19.95 6.20 3.23
C ILE A 180 -21.12 5.34 3.70
N ALA A 181 -20.96 4.01 3.77
CA ALA A 181 -21.98 3.10 4.28
C ALA A 181 -22.33 3.38 5.76
N ALA A 182 -21.32 3.79 6.53
CA ALA A 182 -21.51 4.27 7.90
C ALA A 182 -22.25 5.62 7.99
N GLY A 183 -22.48 6.32 6.86
CA GLY A 183 -23.12 7.65 6.85
C GLY A 183 -22.25 8.76 7.44
N VAL A 184 -20.97 8.51 7.67
CA VAL A 184 -19.99 9.52 8.12
C VAL A 184 -19.63 10.44 6.98
N LEU A 185 -19.56 9.90 5.75
CA LEU A 185 -19.16 10.60 4.55
C LEU A 185 -20.20 10.39 3.45
N THR A 186 -20.33 11.36 2.55
CA THR A 186 -21.15 11.26 1.33
C THR A 186 -20.28 11.37 0.08
N GLY A 187 -20.73 10.78 -1.02
CA GLY A 187 -20.02 10.88 -2.31
C GLY A 187 -19.64 9.53 -2.90
N ASN A 188 -18.71 9.55 -3.87
CA ASN A 188 -18.21 8.35 -4.52
C ASN A 188 -16.81 8.00 -3.99
N ALA A 189 -16.65 6.79 -3.47
CA ALA A 189 -15.40 6.36 -2.84
C ALA A 189 -14.20 6.39 -3.79
N ALA A 190 -14.37 5.95 -5.05
CA ALA A 190 -13.29 5.96 -6.03
C ALA A 190 -12.84 7.38 -6.38
N SER A 191 -13.78 8.31 -6.51
CA SER A 191 -13.49 9.73 -6.76
C SER A 191 -12.75 10.37 -5.59
N ILE A 192 -13.18 10.10 -4.35
CA ILE A 192 -12.54 10.61 -3.13
C ILE A 192 -11.10 10.10 -3.02
N VAL A 193 -10.89 8.80 -3.25
CA VAL A 193 -9.54 8.20 -3.26
C VAL A 193 -8.68 8.80 -4.37
N ALA A 194 -9.21 8.96 -5.58
CA ALA A 194 -8.48 9.60 -6.68
C ALA A 194 -8.08 11.05 -6.34
N SER A 195 -8.96 11.81 -5.70
CA SER A 195 -8.66 13.18 -5.26
C SER A 195 -7.62 13.24 -4.14
N SER A 196 -7.52 12.20 -3.30
CA SER A 196 -6.53 12.17 -2.21
C SER A 196 -5.09 11.93 -2.68
N ILE A 197 -4.90 11.43 -3.90
CA ILE A 197 -3.57 11.12 -4.44
C ILE A 197 -2.67 12.37 -4.51
N VAL A 198 -3.22 13.51 -4.90
CA VAL A 198 -2.46 14.77 -5.01
C VAL A 198 -1.94 15.26 -3.66
N PHE A 199 -2.54 14.80 -2.57
CA PHE A 199 -2.12 15.08 -1.20
C PHE A 199 -1.24 13.98 -0.59
N ASN A 200 -0.87 12.92 -1.33
CA ASN A 200 0.11 11.96 -0.86
C ASN A 200 1.54 12.53 -1.02
N PHE A 201 1.82 13.59 -0.25
CA PHE A 201 3.04 14.39 -0.40
C PHE A 201 4.30 13.57 -0.20
N TYR A 202 4.31 12.63 0.77
CA TYR A 202 5.51 11.82 0.99
C TYR A 202 5.86 10.96 -0.23
N ALA A 203 4.90 10.27 -0.81
CA ALA A 203 5.13 9.43 -1.98
C ALA A 203 5.60 10.27 -3.19
N ILE A 204 4.94 11.41 -3.44
CA ILE A 204 5.32 12.34 -4.52
C ILE A 204 6.75 12.85 -4.33
N ILE A 205 7.07 13.35 -3.13
CA ILE A 205 8.40 13.89 -2.81
C ILE A 205 9.45 12.80 -2.92
N THR A 206 9.20 11.58 -2.41
CA THR A 206 10.16 10.47 -2.44
C THR A 206 10.46 10.03 -3.87
N VAL A 207 9.44 9.90 -4.73
CA VAL A 207 9.63 9.53 -6.15
C VAL A 207 10.43 10.61 -6.88
N VAL A 208 10.08 11.89 -6.70
CA VAL A 208 10.81 13.00 -7.30
C VAL A 208 12.25 13.07 -6.76
N PHE A 209 12.43 12.91 -5.45
CA PHE A 209 13.75 12.95 -4.82
C PHE A 209 14.64 11.81 -5.31
N ALA A 210 14.13 10.59 -5.45
CA ALA A 210 14.87 9.47 -6.03
C ALA A 210 15.36 9.76 -7.46
N PHE A 211 14.52 10.40 -8.28
CA PHE A 211 14.95 10.86 -9.60
C PHE A 211 16.08 11.90 -9.51
N LEU A 212 15.93 12.90 -8.65
CA LEU A 212 16.90 14.00 -8.54
C LEU A 212 18.29 13.52 -8.07
N ILE A 213 18.36 12.63 -7.07
CA ILE A 213 19.64 12.10 -6.60
C ILE A 213 20.35 11.25 -7.65
N ILE A 214 19.58 10.54 -8.50
CA ILE A 214 20.15 9.78 -9.62
C ILE A 214 20.61 10.74 -10.73
N TYR A 215 19.77 11.73 -11.05
CA TYR A 215 20.05 12.65 -12.16
C TYR A 215 21.25 13.54 -11.91
N PHE A 216 21.41 14.05 -10.69
CA PHE A 216 22.51 14.92 -10.29
C PHE A 216 23.72 14.16 -9.71
N ASP A 217 23.62 12.82 -9.56
CA ASP A 217 24.63 11.97 -8.90
C ASP A 217 25.03 12.52 -7.51
N PHE A 218 24.04 12.97 -6.75
CA PHE A 218 24.21 13.61 -5.45
C PHE A 218 23.81 12.66 -4.34
N ASP A 219 24.77 12.35 -3.46
CA ASP A 219 24.55 11.51 -2.28
C ASP A 219 25.09 12.17 -1.03
N PHE A 220 24.45 11.92 0.11
CA PHE A 220 24.88 12.41 1.42
C PHE A 220 24.77 11.33 2.48
N SER A 221 25.33 11.62 3.68
CA SER A 221 25.30 10.74 4.84
C SER A 221 25.88 9.34 4.55
N TYR A 222 25.21 8.29 5.03
CA TYR A 222 25.66 6.89 4.88
C TYR A 222 25.62 6.39 3.45
N MET A 223 24.68 6.88 2.63
CA MET A 223 24.60 6.52 1.21
C MET A 223 25.86 6.94 0.45
N LYS A 224 26.37 8.15 0.72
CA LYS A 224 27.62 8.62 0.11
C LYS A 224 28.80 7.69 0.44
N LYS A 225 28.92 7.24 1.68
CA LYS A 225 29.97 6.28 2.08
C LYS A 225 29.86 4.95 1.35
N SER A 226 28.64 4.42 1.21
CA SER A 226 28.39 3.17 0.47
C SER A 226 28.74 3.34 -1.02
N GLU A 227 28.37 4.46 -1.65
CA GLU A 227 28.71 4.78 -3.04
C GLU A 227 30.22 4.93 -3.25
N ASP A 228 30.93 5.60 -2.36
CA ASP A 228 32.38 5.78 -2.47
C ASP A 228 33.12 4.45 -2.30
N THR A 229 32.62 3.54 -1.46
CA THR A 229 33.14 2.18 -1.31
C THR A 229 32.91 1.36 -2.57
N ALA A 230 31.72 1.44 -3.17
CA ALA A 230 31.38 0.72 -4.39
C ALA A 230 32.24 1.16 -5.59
N LYS A 231 32.54 2.46 -5.71
CA LYS A 231 33.46 2.99 -6.73
C LYS A 231 34.88 2.44 -6.59
N ALA A 232 35.36 2.23 -5.36
CA ALA A 232 36.70 1.70 -5.10
C ALA A 232 36.84 0.20 -5.45
N ILE A 233 35.77 -0.56 -5.41
CA ILE A 233 35.73 -2.02 -5.66
C ILE A 233 35.47 -2.34 -7.15
N HIS A 234 35.22 -1.35 -7.99
CA HIS A 234 34.81 -1.46 -9.37
C HIS A 234 35.75 -2.33 -10.21
N GLY A 235 35.24 -3.37 -10.89
CA GLY A 235 35.98 -4.19 -11.83
C GLY A 235 35.72 -5.70 -11.85
N LYS A 236 34.78 -6.24 -11.07
CA LYS A 236 34.43 -7.67 -11.16
C LYS A 236 33.39 -7.89 -12.24
N ASN A 237 33.78 -8.64 -13.28
CA ASN A 237 32.83 -9.13 -14.29
C ASN A 237 31.86 -10.12 -13.66
N ILE A 238 30.60 -9.72 -13.49
CA ILE A 238 29.51 -10.62 -13.08
C ILE A 238 28.83 -11.10 -14.33
N VAL A 239 28.87 -12.41 -14.55
CA VAL A 239 28.14 -13.09 -15.64
C VAL A 239 26.70 -13.28 -15.18
N LEU A 240 25.74 -12.69 -15.88
CA LEU A 240 24.32 -12.89 -15.66
C LEU A 240 23.93 -14.26 -16.24
N THR A 241 23.71 -15.25 -15.38
CA THR A 241 23.11 -16.53 -15.77
C THR A 241 21.62 -16.48 -15.40
N SER A 242 20.77 -16.26 -16.40
CA SER A 242 19.34 -16.53 -16.27
C SER A 242 19.01 -17.84 -16.99
N GLU A 243 18.46 -18.81 -16.27
CA GLU A 243 17.95 -20.04 -16.89
C GLU A 243 16.76 -19.70 -17.78
N ASP A 244 16.79 -20.23 -19.00
CA ASP A 244 15.71 -20.06 -19.96
C ASP A 244 14.64 -21.12 -19.72
N ASN A 245 13.61 -20.77 -18.96
CA ASN A 245 12.49 -21.66 -18.63
C ASN A 245 11.36 -21.60 -19.67
N GLY A 246 11.61 -21.06 -20.88
CA GLY A 246 10.59 -20.93 -21.93
C GLY A 246 9.46 -19.93 -21.62
N ALA A 247 9.55 -19.22 -20.50
CA ALA A 247 8.57 -18.22 -20.08
C ALA A 247 8.65 -16.98 -20.98
N LYS A 248 7.49 -16.35 -21.21
CA LYS A 248 7.35 -15.19 -22.09
C LYS A 248 7.07 -13.92 -21.27
N VAL A 249 7.55 -12.78 -21.75
CA VAL A 249 7.24 -11.45 -21.20
C VAL A 249 5.72 -11.21 -21.08
N SER A 250 4.96 -11.73 -22.05
CA SER A 250 3.50 -11.63 -22.06
C SER A 250 2.82 -12.32 -20.87
N PHE A 251 3.49 -13.27 -20.21
CA PHE A 251 2.97 -13.96 -19.04
C PHE A 251 2.86 -13.05 -17.81
N MET A 252 3.66 -11.98 -17.75
CA MET A 252 3.52 -10.93 -16.77
C MET A 252 2.64 -9.79 -17.28
N VAL A 253 2.93 -9.28 -18.49
CA VAL A 253 2.33 -8.03 -18.98
C VAL A 253 0.83 -8.18 -19.26
N LEU A 254 0.39 -9.28 -19.91
CA LEU A 254 -1.02 -9.40 -20.32
C LEU A 254 -1.99 -9.54 -19.15
N PRO A 255 -1.76 -10.37 -18.10
CA PRO A 255 -2.65 -10.41 -16.93
C PRO A 255 -2.80 -9.03 -16.27
N ILE A 256 -1.72 -8.30 -16.15
CA ILE A 256 -1.65 -6.99 -15.53
C ILE A 256 -2.44 -5.94 -16.34
N VAL A 257 -2.18 -5.87 -17.64
CA VAL A 257 -2.91 -4.97 -18.55
C VAL A 257 -4.40 -5.33 -18.57
N PHE A 258 -4.72 -6.63 -18.59
CA PHE A 258 -6.11 -7.08 -18.57
C PHE A 258 -6.83 -6.68 -17.28
N LEU A 259 -6.18 -6.83 -16.11
CA LEU A 259 -6.73 -6.40 -14.81
C LEU A 259 -7.00 -4.89 -14.82
N THR A 260 -6.05 -4.10 -15.31
CA THR A 260 -6.19 -2.63 -15.35
C THR A 260 -7.31 -2.19 -16.29
N VAL A 261 -7.32 -2.73 -17.52
CA VAL A 261 -8.35 -2.40 -18.52
C VAL A 261 -9.73 -2.83 -18.07
N SER A 262 -9.87 -4.04 -17.51
CA SER A 262 -11.15 -4.52 -16.99
C SER A 262 -11.61 -3.74 -15.76
N SER A 263 -10.71 -3.26 -14.90
CA SER A 263 -11.08 -2.38 -13.77
C SER A 263 -11.70 -1.06 -14.28
N ILE A 264 -11.10 -0.44 -15.29
CA ILE A 264 -11.63 0.78 -15.91
C ILE A 264 -12.98 0.49 -16.60
N LEU A 265 -13.06 -0.61 -17.33
CA LEU A 265 -14.31 -1.03 -18.00
C LEU A 265 -15.46 -1.22 -17.01
N PHE A 266 -15.25 -2.01 -15.94
CA PHE A 266 -16.29 -2.26 -14.95
C PHE A 266 -16.62 -1.02 -14.11
N LEU A 267 -15.64 -0.12 -13.90
CA LEU A 267 -15.91 1.16 -13.25
C LEU A 267 -16.84 2.02 -14.13
N THR A 268 -16.57 2.10 -15.42
CA THR A 268 -17.42 2.82 -16.38
C THR A 268 -18.81 2.18 -16.49
N LEU A 269 -18.90 0.83 -16.59
CA LEU A 269 -20.17 0.11 -16.68
C LEU A 269 -21.03 0.31 -15.41
N SER A 270 -20.42 0.21 -14.22
CA SER A 270 -21.15 0.42 -12.95
C SER A 270 -21.58 1.87 -12.74
N GLY A 271 -20.96 2.82 -13.43
CA GLY A 271 -21.30 4.24 -13.41
C GLY A 271 -22.29 4.66 -14.53
N GLY A 272 -22.84 3.71 -15.28
CA GLY A 272 -23.77 4.03 -16.38
C GLY A 272 -23.10 4.77 -17.55
N GLY A 273 -21.81 4.54 -17.78
CA GLY A 273 -21.00 5.19 -18.82
C GLY A 273 -20.11 6.33 -18.27
N ASP A 274 -20.25 6.70 -17.01
CA ASP A 274 -19.45 7.73 -16.35
C ASP A 274 -18.51 7.08 -15.33
N ILE A 275 -17.20 7.13 -15.58
CA ILE A 275 -16.17 6.53 -14.72
C ILE A 275 -16.20 7.12 -13.29
N TRP A 276 -16.55 8.40 -13.14
CA TRP A 276 -16.57 9.09 -11.85
C TRP A 276 -17.78 8.73 -10.98
N LYS A 277 -18.80 8.11 -11.57
CA LYS A 277 -19.99 7.60 -10.86
C LYS A 277 -19.93 6.11 -10.60
N GLY A 278 -18.88 5.43 -11.08
CA GLY A 278 -18.70 4.00 -10.93
C GLY A 278 -18.53 3.54 -9.49
N SER A 279 -18.99 2.32 -9.20
CA SER A 279 -18.73 1.67 -7.91
C SER A 279 -17.36 1.00 -7.91
N GLY A 280 -16.39 1.58 -7.19
CA GLY A 280 -15.02 1.07 -7.13
C GLY A 280 -14.94 -0.37 -6.64
N THR A 281 -15.65 -0.73 -5.56
CA THR A 281 -15.66 -2.10 -5.02
C THR A 281 -16.24 -3.11 -5.99
N THR A 282 -17.29 -2.73 -6.71
CA THR A 282 -17.90 -3.57 -7.75
C THR A 282 -16.97 -3.74 -8.96
N ALA A 283 -16.33 -2.67 -9.38
CA ALA A 283 -15.43 -2.67 -10.53
C ALA A 283 -14.23 -3.60 -10.30
N VAL A 284 -13.51 -3.45 -9.20
CA VAL A 284 -12.34 -4.28 -8.88
C VAL A 284 -12.70 -5.75 -8.65
N PHE A 285 -13.86 -6.02 -8.05
CA PHE A 285 -14.35 -7.39 -7.85
C PHE A 285 -14.58 -8.11 -9.20
N TYR A 286 -15.28 -7.51 -10.15
CA TYR A 286 -15.47 -8.13 -11.46
C TYR A 286 -14.21 -8.14 -12.30
N ALA A 287 -13.32 -7.16 -12.14
CA ALA A 287 -12.03 -7.13 -12.81
C ALA A 287 -11.14 -8.30 -12.39
N VAL A 288 -11.03 -8.61 -11.09
CA VAL A 288 -10.22 -9.75 -10.63
C VAL A 288 -10.78 -11.08 -11.09
N LEU A 289 -12.10 -11.27 -11.05
CA LEU A 289 -12.75 -12.50 -11.52
C LEU A 289 -12.54 -12.70 -13.03
N SER A 290 -12.76 -11.66 -13.84
CA SER A 290 -12.53 -11.73 -15.28
C SER A 290 -11.06 -11.94 -15.63
N THR A 291 -10.13 -11.37 -14.86
CA THR A 291 -8.70 -11.57 -15.04
C THR A 291 -8.28 -13.00 -14.71
N LEU A 292 -8.80 -13.60 -13.65
CA LEU A 292 -8.55 -15.02 -13.35
C LEU A 292 -9.11 -15.93 -14.44
N ALA A 293 -10.31 -15.66 -14.96
CA ALA A 293 -10.86 -16.39 -16.09
C ALA A 293 -9.97 -16.24 -17.35
N PHE A 294 -9.51 -15.02 -17.64
CA PHE A 294 -8.56 -14.76 -18.71
C PHE A 294 -7.25 -15.52 -18.48
N CYS A 295 -6.66 -15.49 -17.29
CA CYS A 295 -5.44 -16.23 -16.97
C CYS A 295 -5.62 -17.74 -17.15
N PHE A 296 -6.77 -18.30 -16.76
CA PHE A 296 -7.06 -19.71 -17.02
C PHE A 296 -7.03 -20.04 -18.50
N VAL A 297 -7.76 -19.30 -19.33
CA VAL A 297 -7.77 -19.50 -20.78
C VAL A 297 -6.37 -19.29 -21.37
N TYR A 298 -5.67 -18.26 -20.94
CA TYR A 298 -4.36 -17.88 -21.45
C TYR A 298 -3.28 -18.91 -21.11
N PHE A 299 -3.15 -19.31 -19.86
CA PHE A 299 -2.08 -20.21 -19.42
C PHE A 299 -2.40 -21.70 -19.61
N VAL A 300 -3.66 -22.10 -19.41
CA VAL A 300 -4.04 -23.52 -19.43
C VAL A 300 -4.48 -23.93 -20.83
N VAL A 301 -5.36 -23.16 -21.47
CA VAL A 301 -5.96 -23.56 -22.77
C VAL A 301 -5.07 -23.16 -23.91
N TRP A 302 -4.65 -21.89 -24.01
CA TRP A 302 -3.91 -21.37 -25.16
C TRP A 302 -2.43 -21.76 -25.11
N HIS A 303 -1.73 -21.40 -24.05
CA HIS A 303 -0.29 -21.68 -23.97
C HIS A 303 0.04 -23.07 -23.44
N LYS A 304 -0.91 -23.75 -22.78
CA LYS A 304 -0.68 -25.05 -22.12
C LYS A 304 0.54 -25.03 -21.20
N HIS A 305 0.77 -23.87 -20.58
CA HIS A 305 1.91 -23.61 -19.70
C HIS A 305 1.71 -24.27 -18.35
N PHE A 306 0.47 -24.20 -17.82
CA PHE A 306 0.04 -24.91 -16.62
C PHE A 306 -0.96 -26.01 -16.94
N LYS A 307 -0.94 -27.11 -16.17
CA LYS A 307 -2.06 -28.00 -16.08
C LYS A 307 -3.18 -27.35 -15.24
N SER A 308 -4.44 -27.73 -15.46
CA SER A 308 -5.55 -27.19 -14.68
C SER A 308 -5.34 -27.33 -13.17
N VAL A 309 -4.79 -28.47 -12.72
CA VAL A 309 -4.51 -28.72 -11.29
C VAL A 309 -3.47 -27.74 -10.75
N GLU A 310 -2.41 -27.46 -11.51
CA GLU A 310 -1.36 -26.51 -11.13
C GLU A 310 -1.92 -25.10 -11.06
N TYR A 311 -2.73 -24.70 -12.04
CA TYR A 311 -3.39 -23.38 -12.03
C TYR A 311 -4.24 -23.16 -10.78
N PHE A 312 -5.08 -24.14 -10.40
CA PHE A 312 -5.90 -24.04 -9.21
C PHE A 312 -5.06 -24.12 -7.91
N ALA A 313 -3.91 -24.81 -7.92
CA ALA A 313 -2.97 -24.79 -6.80
C ALA A 313 -2.36 -23.37 -6.61
N HIS A 314 -1.92 -22.73 -7.69
CA HIS A 314 -1.39 -21.35 -7.64
C HIS A 314 -2.48 -20.35 -7.22
N LEU A 315 -3.71 -20.52 -7.72
CA LEU A 315 -4.86 -19.72 -7.29
C LEU A 315 -5.08 -19.84 -5.79
N LYS A 316 -5.12 -21.06 -5.26
CA LYS A 316 -5.28 -21.33 -3.83
C LYS A 316 -4.15 -20.69 -3.01
N ASN A 317 -2.90 -20.93 -3.40
CA ASN A 317 -1.73 -20.42 -2.67
C ASN A 317 -1.71 -18.89 -2.64
N GLY A 318 -2.00 -18.24 -3.76
CA GLY A 318 -2.08 -16.79 -3.85
C GLY A 318 -3.21 -16.20 -2.99
N SER A 319 -4.38 -16.85 -2.96
CA SER A 319 -5.46 -16.47 -2.05
C SER A 319 -5.04 -16.57 -0.59
N MET A 320 -4.34 -17.64 -0.21
CA MET A 320 -3.85 -17.82 1.17
C MET A 320 -2.85 -16.72 1.58
N ASN A 321 -1.99 -16.29 0.68
CA ASN A 321 -1.02 -15.22 0.95
C ASN A 321 -1.69 -13.88 1.30
N MET A 322 -2.89 -13.61 0.77
CA MET A 322 -3.64 -12.37 1.04
C MET A 322 -4.72 -12.51 2.13
N MET A 323 -4.86 -13.70 2.72
CA MET A 323 -5.88 -13.94 3.76
C MET A 323 -5.70 -13.01 4.97
N TYR A 324 -4.47 -12.78 5.42
CA TYR A 324 -4.17 -11.88 6.53
C TYR A 324 -4.67 -10.45 6.26
N VAL A 325 -4.47 -9.96 5.04
CA VAL A 325 -4.96 -8.64 4.61
C VAL A 325 -6.49 -8.61 4.58
N GLY A 326 -7.14 -9.68 4.13
CA GLY A 326 -8.60 -9.82 4.19
C GLY A 326 -9.15 -9.73 5.62
N VAL A 327 -8.47 -10.37 6.58
CA VAL A 327 -8.82 -10.27 8.02
C VAL A 327 -8.64 -8.85 8.54
N MET A 328 -7.53 -8.20 8.23
CA MET A 328 -7.28 -6.79 8.60
C MET A 328 -8.38 -5.86 8.08
N MET A 329 -8.77 -6.00 6.80
CA MET A 329 -9.84 -5.20 6.22
C MET A 329 -11.17 -5.41 6.94
N THR A 330 -11.51 -6.65 7.23
CA THR A 330 -12.77 -6.97 7.95
C THR A 330 -12.82 -6.25 9.30
N LEU A 331 -11.72 -6.28 10.06
CA LEU A 331 -11.64 -5.61 11.35
C LEU A 331 -11.61 -4.07 11.22
N ALA A 332 -10.99 -3.54 10.16
CA ALA A 332 -11.02 -2.10 9.87
C ALA A 332 -12.45 -1.62 9.55
N PHE A 333 -13.23 -2.42 8.83
CA PHE A 333 -14.65 -2.14 8.60
C PHE A 333 -15.46 -2.19 9.90
N ALA A 334 -15.13 -3.12 10.82
CA ALA A 334 -15.74 -3.16 12.13
C ALA A 334 -15.43 -1.90 12.98
N ILE A 335 -14.19 -1.38 12.93
CA ILE A 335 -13.84 -0.10 13.57
C ILE A 335 -14.61 1.07 12.95
N SER A 336 -14.80 1.06 11.62
CA SER A 336 -15.63 2.08 10.95
C SER A 336 -17.09 2.04 11.45
N ALA A 337 -17.64 0.85 11.64
CA ALA A 337 -18.98 0.68 12.24
C ALA A 337 -19.01 1.14 13.69
N ALA A 338 -17.96 0.89 14.49
CA ALA A 338 -17.84 1.33 15.86
C ALA A 338 -17.85 2.86 15.99
N THR A 339 -17.11 3.57 15.15
CA THR A 339 -17.03 5.04 15.15
C THR A 339 -18.39 5.68 14.86
N LYS A 340 -19.18 5.06 13.97
CA LYS A 340 -20.56 5.48 13.70
C LYS A 340 -21.48 5.23 14.89
N ASP A 341 -21.48 3.99 15.37
CA ASP A 341 -22.42 3.53 16.44
C ASP A 341 -22.24 4.31 17.74
N LEU A 342 -21.01 4.63 18.11
CA LEU A 342 -20.68 5.43 19.30
C LEU A 342 -20.75 6.94 19.10
N GLY A 343 -20.97 7.44 17.87
CA GLY A 343 -21.02 8.86 17.59
C GLY A 343 -19.70 9.60 17.75
N THR A 344 -18.58 8.92 17.46
CA THR A 344 -17.21 9.47 17.58
C THR A 344 -17.06 10.79 16.84
N GLY A 345 -17.59 10.89 15.60
CA GLY A 345 -17.57 12.11 14.81
C GLY A 345 -18.29 13.28 15.47
N THR A 346 -19.47 13.03 16.05
CA THR A 346 -20.26 14.05 16.77
C THR A 346 -19.52 14.56 18.00
N TYR A 347 -18.91 13.66 18.77
CA TYR A 347 -18.11 14.04 19.93
C TYR A 347 -16.88 14.86 19.55
N LEU A 348 -16.14 14.42 18.54
CA LEU A 348 -14.97 15.15 18.02
C LEU A 348 -15.34 16.54 17.52
N ALA A 349 -16.46 16.70 16.85
CA ALA A 349 -16.94 18.01 16.40
C ALA A 349 -17.22 18.96 17.58
N GLY A 350 -17.73 18.44 18.70
CA GLY A 350 -17.95 19.19 19.93
C GLY A 350 -16.64 19.57 20.63
N PHE A 351 -15.72 18.61 20.77
CA PHE A 351 -14.44 18.77 21.44
C PHE A 351 -13.46 19.70 20.69
N ALA A 352 -13.44 19.59 19.37
CA ALA A 352 -12.51 20.33 18.51
C ALA A 352 -12.71 21.85 18.52
N LYS A 353 -13.90 22.32 18.86
CA LYS A 353 -14.20 23.76 18.94
C LYS A 353 -13.35 24.52 19.99
N GLY A 354 -12.52 23.83 20.79
CA GLY A 354 -11.75 24.45 21.87
C GLY A 354 -10.25 24.19 21.92
N PHE A 355 -9.72 23.11 21.32
CA PHE A 355 -8.36 22.66 21.63
C PHE A 355 -7.42 22.40 20.43
N LEU A 356 -7.92 22.01 19.28
CA LEU A 356 -7.09 21.72 18.11
C LEU A 356 -7.37 22.75 17.01
N ASN A 357 -6.32 23.38 16.50
CA ASN A 357 -6.46 24.17 15.27
C ASN A 357 -6.72 23.17 14.11
N PRO A 358 -7.91 23.21 13.45
CA PRO A 358 -8.25 22.29 12.36
C PRO A 358 -7.19 22.24 11.27
N SER A 359 -6.51 23.36 11.01
CA SER A 359 -5.43 23.48 10.02
C SER A 359 -4.21 22.57 10.31
N LEU A 360 -4.03 22.12 11.56
CA LEU A 360 -2.93 21.21 11.91
C LEU A 360 -3.34 19.73 11.80
N LEU A 361 -4.62 19.43 11.60
CA LEU A 361 -5.10 18.05 11.56
C LEU A 361 -4.36 17.17 10.54
N PRO A 362 -4.12 17.59 9.27
CA PRO A 362 -3.41 16.75 8.30
C PRO A 362 -1.99 16.41 8.77
N ALA A 363 -1.28 17.36 9.36
CA ALA A 363 0.07 17.14 9.89
C ALA A 363 0.06 16.14 11.07
N VAL A 364 -0.92 16.25 11.97
CA VAL A 364 -1.09 15.32 13.10
C VAL A 364 -1.39 13.91 12.61
N ILE A 365 -2.31 13.75 11.65
CA ILE A 365 -2.65 12.46 11.03
C ILE A 365 -1.41 11.84 10.37
N PHE A 366 -0.64 12.63 9.62
CA PHE A 366 0.61 12.18 9.02
C PHE A 366 1.59 11.63 10.07
N VAL A 367 1.84 12.38 11.16
CA VAL A 367 2.77 11.96 12.22
C VAL A 367 2.30 10.66 12.91
N PHE A 368 1.01 10.53 13.25
CA PHE A 368 0.49 9.29 13.82
C PHE A 368 0.57 8.12 12.85
N GLY A 369 0.27 8.34 11.57
CA GLY A 369 0.48 7.35 10.51
C GLY A 369 1.94 6.87 10.45
N CYS A 370 2.90 7.80 10.53
CA CYS A 370 4.33 7.47 10.57
C CYS A 370 4.68 6.57 11.76
N MET A 371 4.19 6.91 12.96
CA MET A 371 4.50 6.16 14.19
C MET A 371 3.91 4.75 14.15
N ILE A 372 2.66 4.61 13.72
CA ILE A 372 1.99 3.30 13.64
C ILE A 372 2.68 2.43 12.61
N SER A 373 2.92 2.96 11.40
CA SER A 373 3.54 2.20 10.31
C SER A 373 4.97 1.79 10.62
N PHE A 374 5.76 2.68 11.24
CA PHE A 374 7.09 2.33 11.72
C PHE A 374 7.07 1.18 12.73
N SER A 375 6.11 1.21 13.66
CA SER A 375 6.00 0.21 14.74
C SER A 375 5.48 -1.14 14.24
N THR A 376 4.56 -1.14 13.28
CA THR A 376 3.92 -2.36 12.75
C THR A 376 4.63 -2.94 11.53
N GLY A 377 5.45 -2.13 10.85
CA GLY A 377 6.14 -2.52 9.61
C GLY A 377 5.20 -2.74 8.44
N THR A 378 4.04 -2.07 8.41
CA THR A 378 3.08 -2.23 7.31
C THR A 378 2.28 -0.96 7.01
N SER A 379 2.34 -0.53 5.75
CA SER A 379 1.47 0.55 5.25
C SER A 379 0.01 0.14 5.26
N TRP A 380 -0.31 -1.08 4.85
CA TRP A 380 -1.69 -1.60 4.73
C TRP A 380 -2.41 -1.62 6.07
N GLY A 381 -1.72 -2.11 7.11
CA GLY A 381 -2.24 -2.11 8.48
C GLY A 381 -2.48 -0.70 9.00
N THR A 382 -1.57 0.21 8.70
CA THR A 382 -1.68 1.62 9.08
C THR A 382 -2.87 2.29 8.39
N PHE A 383 -3.09 2.05 7.09
CA PHE A 383 -4.27 2.58 6.38
C PHE A 383 -5.57 2.08 7.01
N SER A 384 -5.61 0.79 7.36
CA SER A 384 -6.78 0.17 7.98
C SER A 384 -7.17 0.82 9.33
N ILE A 385 -6.19 1.33 10.06
CA ILE A 385 -6.39 2.04 11.32
C ILE A 385 -6.66 3.54 11.07
N MET A 386 -5.78 4.19 10.30
CA MET A 386 -5.74 5.65 10.23
C MET A 386 -6.77 6.27 9.29
N VAL A 387 -7.10 5.61 8.16
CA VAL A 387 -8.03 6.22 7.19
C VAL A 387 -9.43 6.41 7.77
N PRO A 388 -10.05 5.44 8.47
CA PRO A 388 -11.34 5.65 9.12
C PRO A 388 -11.30 6.79 10.15
N ILE A 389 -10.22 6.88 10.93
CA ILE A 389 -10.03 7.91 11.95
C ILE A 389 -9.86 9.28 11.29
N ALA A 390 -9.00 9.37 10.27
CA ALA A 390 -8.74 10.60 9.54
C ALA A 390 -10.01 11.19 8.91
N ILE A 391 -10.84 10.34 8.29
CA ILE A 391 -12.12 10.74 7.72
C ILE A 391 -13.06 11.25 8.80
N SER A 392 -13.22 10.52 9.90
CA SER A 392 -14.10 10.91 10.99
C SER A 392 -13.67 12.25 11.59
N MET A 393 -12.37 12.46 11.80
CA MET A 393 -11.82 13.72 12.29
C MET A 393 -11.96 14.86 11.28
N GLY A 394 -11.69 14.60 10.00
CA GLY A 394 -11.83 15.58 8.93
C GLY A 394 -13.25 16.11 8.81
N VAL A 395 -14.24 15.20 8.79
CA VAL A 395 -15.66 15.57 8.77
C VAL A 395 -16.03 16.39 10.01
N ALA A 396 -15.60 15.94 11.19
CA ALA A 396 -15.91 16.58 12.48
C ALA A 396 -15.35 18.02 12.56
N LEU A 397 -14.17 18.26 11.99
CA LEU A 397 -13.43 19.53 12.04
C LEU A 397 -13.65 20.42 10.80
N GLY A 398 -14.35 19.92 9.77
CA GLY A 398 -14.57 20.63 8.53
C GLY A 398 -13.29 20.77 7.67
N VAL A 399 -12.34 19.82 7.80
CA VAL A 399 -11.10 19.78 7.00
C VAL A 399 -11.33 18.95 5.75
N ASP A 400 -10.69 19.31 4.65
CA ASP A 400 -10.81 18.58 3.37
C ASP A 400 -10.50 17.08 3.53
N ILE A 401 -11.43 16.23 3.08
CA ILE A 401 -11.36 14.78 3.27
C ILE A 401 -10.23 14.16 2.43
N SER A 402 -9.99 14.69 1.24
CA SER A 402 -8.92 14.19 0.38
C SER A 402 -7.54 14.48 0.98
N LEU A 403 -7.40 15.64 1.65
CA LEU A 403 -6.18 16.03 2.33
C LEU A 403 -5.88 15.13 3.54
N VAL A 404 -6.89 14.83 4.38
CA VAL A 404 -6.68 13.96 5.56
C VAL A 404 -6.43 12.51 5.16
N ILE A 405 -7.07 11.99 4.09
CA ILE A 405 -6.77 10.66 3.55
C ILE A 405 -5.34 10.64 3.00
N GLY A 406 -4.96 11.65 2.21
CA GLY A 406 -3.60 11.78 1.69
C GLY A 406 -2.54 11.79 2.80
N ALA A 407 -2.82 12.47 3.91
CA ALA A 407 -1.95 12.50 5.08
C ALA A 407 -1.82 11.11 5.76
N ALA A 408 -2.92 10.38 5.92
CA ALA A 408 -2.91 9.03 6.49
C ALA A 408 -2.11 8.05 5.61
N VAL A 409 -2.31 8.13 4.29
CA VAL A 409 -1.59 7.30 3.31
C VAL A 409 -0.11 7.65 3.29
N ALA A 410 0.22 8.94 3.21
CA ALA A 410 1.61 9.41 3.23
C ALA A 410 2.35 8.99 4.49
N GLY A 411 1.71 9.10 5.66
CA GLY A 411 2.28 8.66 6.93
C GLY A 411 2.53 7.15 6.98
N GLY A 412 1.58 6.36 6.46
CA GLY A 412 1.74 4.91 6.35
C GLY A 412 2.91 4.51 5.46
N VAL A 413 3.08 5.15 4.30
CA VAL A 413 4.20 4.87 3.39
C VAL A 413 5.54 5.31 4.00
N PHE A 414 5.61 6.48 4.65
CA PHE A 414 6.84 6.95 5.31
C PHE A 414 7.30 6.00 6.42
N GLY A 415 6.37 5.62 7.32
CA GLY A 415 6.71 4.75 8.46
C GLY A 415 7.17 3.37 8.00
N ASP A 416 6.56 2.83 6.97
CA ASP A 416 6.94 1.59 6.30
C ASP A 416 8.37 1.66 5.76
N HIS A 417 8.70 2.68 4.99
CA HIS A 417 10.05 2.96 4.48
C HIS A 417 11.11 3.10 5.56
N CYS A 418 10.75 3.53 6.76
CA CYS A 418 11.69 3.71 7.88
C CYS A 418 11.80 2.45 8.75
N SER A 419 10.87 1.51 8.65
CA SER A 419 10.75 0.38 9.57
C SER A 419 11.72 -0.76 9.22
N PRO A 420 12.49 -1.25 10.21
CA PRO A 420 13.38 -2.39 9.99
C PRO A 420 12.66 -3.74 9.87
N ILE A 421 11.37 -3.77 10.17
CA ILE A 421 10.52 -4.98 10.10
C ILE A 421 9.53 -4.90 8.92
N SER A 422 9.66 -3.89 8.05
CA SER A 422 8.84 -3.74 6.86
C SER A 422 9.13 -4.83 5.84
N ASP A 423 8.09 -5.39 5.25
CA ASP A 423 8.20 -6.37 4.17
C ASP A 423 8.78 -5.74 2.90
N THR A 424 8.41 -4.49 2.56
CA THR A 424 8.96 -3.79 1.39
C THR A 424 10.44 -3.50 1.54
N THR A 425 10.89 -3.07 2.72
CA THR A 425 12.30 -2.85 3.04
C THR A 425 13.11 -4.15 2.95
N ILE A 426 12.60 -5.25 3.51
CA ILE A 426 13.25 -6.57 3.46
C ILE A 426 13.36 -7.06 2.01
N VAL A 427 12.29 -6.96 1.22
CA VAL A 427 12.29 -7.38 -0.19
C VAL A 427 13.23 -6.51 -1.02
N SER A 428 13.25 -5.19 -0.80
CA SER A 428 14.14 -4.27 -1.51
C SER A 428 15.62 -4.56 -1.25
N ALA A 429 15.98 -4.85 0.00
CA ALA A 429 17.33 -5.28 0.38
C ALA A 429 17.69 -6.62 -0.29
N THR A 430 16.80 -7.61 -0.23
CA THR A 430 17.01 -8.93 -0.82
C THR A 430 17.11 -8.87 -2.33
N ALA A 431 16.22 -8.15 -3.01
CA ALA A 431 16.19 -8.01 -4.46
C ALA A 431 17.43 -7.32 -5.03
N SER A 432 17.99 -6.36 -4.30
CA SER A 432 19.22 -5.67 -4.65
C SER A 432 20.48 -6.41 -4.26
N GLY A 433 20.38 -7.45 -3.39
CA GLY A 433 21.51 -8.11 -2.78
C GLY A 433 22.31 -7.20 -1.83
N CYS A 434 21.60 -6.27 -1.16
CA CYS A 434 22.13 -5.40 -0.12
C CYS A 434 21.90 -6.03 1.26
N ASP A 435 22.80 -5.79 2.21
CA ASP A 435 22.54 -6.10 3.62
C ASP A 435 21.35 -5.24 4.13
N LEU A 436 20.42 -5.88 4.85
CA LEU A 436 19.22 -5.19 5.34
C LEU A 436 19.54 -3.99 6.23
N MET A 437 20.52 -4.13 7.12
CA MET A 437 20.88 -3.04 8.03
C MET A 437 21.63 -1.92 7.31
N GLU A 438 22.40 -2.24 6.27
CA GLU A 438 23.02 -1.23 5.39
C GLU A 438 21.94 -0.48 4.62
N HIS A 439 20.96 -1.18 4.04
CA HIS A 439 19.83 -0.56 3.36
C HIS A 439 19.09 0.42 4.26
N ILE A 440 18.68 0.00 5.46
CA ILE A 440 17.98 0.84 6.42
C ILE A 440 18.83 2.09 6.77
N LYS A 441 20.10 1.91 7.17
CA LYS A 441 20.97 3.02 7.55
C LYS A 441 21.18 4.03 6.42
N THR A 442 21.26 3.57 5.19
CA THR A 442 21.48 4.44 4.02
C THR A 442 20.21 5.13 3.57
N GLN A 443 19.04 4.49 3.72
CA GLN A 443 17.73 5.02 3.36
C GLN A 443 17.20 6.06 4.35
N LEU A 444 17.36 5.84 5.66
CA LEU A 444 16.78 6.66 6.71
C LEU A 444 17.02 8.17 6.53
N PRO A 445 18.24 8.67 6.24
CA PRO A 445 18.46 10.11 6.04
C PRO A 445 17.64 10.68 4.87
N TYR A 446 17.44 9.90 3.81
CA TYR A 446 16.64 10.27 2.64
C TYR A 446 15.16 10.29 2.97
N ALA A 447 14.67 9.24 3.64
CA ALA A 447 13.28 9.12 4.06
C ALA A 447 12.91 10.24 5.05
N PHE A 448 13.76 10.54 6.03
CA PHE A 448 13.53 11.64 6.98
C PHE A 448 13.51 13.01 6.31
N LEU A 449 14.37 13.27 5.32
CA LEU A 449 14.32 14.51 4.56
C LEU A 449 13.00 14.64 3.80
N CYS A 450 12.59 13.59 3.08
CA CYS A 450 11.33 13.56 2.35
C CYS A 450 10.11 13.68 3.30
N GLY A 451 10.16 12.99 4.46
CA GLY A 451 9.13 13.05 5.48
C GLY A 451 8.99 14.42 6.12
N PHE A 452 10.11 15.09 6.39
CA PHE A 452 10.11 16.46 6.90
C PHE A 452 9.49 17.44 5.88
N LEU A 453 9.87 17.33 4.61
CA LEU A 453 9.27 18.13 3.54
C LEU A 453 7.77 17.86 3.39
N ALA A 454 7.35 16.59 3.48
CA ALA A 454 5.94 16.21 3.45
C ALA A 454 5.18 16.81 4.66
N LEU A 455 5.76 16.78 5.85
CA LEU A 455 5.18 17.42 7.04
C LEU A 455 4.95 18.93 6.84
N LEU A 456 5.95 19.62 6.28
CA LEU A 456 5.80 21.06 5.95
C LEU A 456 4.68 21.28 4.91
N CYS A 457 4.56 20.40 3.91
CA CYS A 457 3.45 20.47 2.95
C CYS A 457 2.09 20.27 3.64
N PHE A 458 1.95 19.29 4.58
CA PHE A 458 0.72 19.10 5.31
C PHE A 458 0.36 20.24 6.24
N VAL A 459 1.34 20.84 6.93
CA VAL A 459 1.12 22.06 7.70
C VAL A 459 0.62 23.17 6.80
N SER A 460 1.31 23.43 5.68
CA SER A 460 0.93 24.50 4.73
C SER A 460 -0.45 24.25 4.10
N ALA A 461 -0.71 23.03 3.63
CA ALA A 461 -1.98 22.66 3.02
C ALA A 461 -3.16 22.79 3.98
N GLY A 462 -2.97 22.44 5.25
CA GLY A 462 -4.02 22.59 6.26
C GLY A 462 -4.42 24.04 6.57
N PHE A 463 -3.57 25.01 6.26
CA PHE A 463 -3.93 26.45 6.32
C PHE A 463 -4.57 26.98 5.03
N ILE A 464 -4.47 26.25 3.92
CA ILE A 464 -4.98 26.68 2.61
C ILE A 464 -6.34 26.05 2.31
N PHE A 465 -6.50 24.78 2.63
CA PHE A 465 -7.70 23.96 2.39
C PHE A 465 -8.46 23.70 3.70
#